data_649e1199557657a14527f16d3f66b42f
#
_entry.id   649e1199557657a14527f16d3f66b42f
#
_cell.length_a   1.000
_cell.length_b   1.000
_cell.length_c   1.000
_cell.angle_alpha   90.00
_cell.angle_beta   90.00
_cell.angle_gamma   90.00
#
_symmetry.space_group_name_H-M   'P 1'
#
loop_
_entity.id
_entity.type
_entity.pdbx_description
1 polymer ?
#
loop_
_entity_poly.entity_id
_entity_poly.type
_entity_poly.pdbx_seq_one_letter_code
_entity_poly.pdbx_strand_id
1 'polypeptide(L)'
;MIDINNDYYIDMFKIPLIHISASNWVEKKQFLTTMMKAQEIKESEHIKTTYYEQAPESSQYLSKRIATLFKDEIGRYKEISGLSECQVDLAWFQQQDQNMFHEIHNHGANISVVCYLDYDPEVHTPTHFISPYNNLLRGGTEYFTPPEIVEGSIIFFPGMLNHYTLPNRSDIPRKIVSWNMTVR
;
A
#
# COMPACT_ATOMS: atom_id res chain seq x y z
N MET A 1 -22.73 -34.67 -23.21
CA MET A 1 -23.98 -33.99 -22.83
C MET A 1 -23.57 -32.91 -21.85
N ILE A 2 -23.59 -31.64 -22.24
CA ILE A 2 -23.29 -30.54 -21.33
C ILE A 2 -24.55 -30.37 -20.47
N ASP A 3 -24.37 -30.46 -19.15
CA ASP A 3 -25.46 -30.20 -18.20
C ASP A 3 -25.74 -28.67 -18.20
N ILE A 4 -26.78 -28.28 -18.88
CA ILE A 4 -27.18 -26.85 -19.03
C ILE A 4 -27.82 -26.27 -17.76
N ASN A 5 -27.91 -27.06 -16.68
CA ASN A 5 -28.45 -26.59 -15.38
C ASN A 5 -27.38 -26.14 -14.41
N ASN A 6 -26.10 -26.13 -14.80
CA ASN A 6 -25.00 -25.60 -14.00
C ASN A 6 -24.56 -24.24 -14.51
N ASP A 7 -25.36 -23.20 -14.26
CA ASP A 7 -24.95 -21.83 -14.45
C ASP A 7 -23.82 -21.52 -13.48
N TYR A 8 -22.68 -21.04 -13.99
CA TYR A 8 -21.54 -20.67 -13.16
C TYR A 8 -20.98 -19.31 -13.56
N TYR A 9 -20.46 -18.60 -12.56
CA TYR A 9 -19.79 -17.32 -12.72
C TYR A 9 -18.27 -17.53 -12.72
N ILE A 10 -17.58 -16.97 -13.71
CA ILE A 10 -16.12 -16.95 -13.79
C ILE A 10 -15.62 -15.51 -13.85
N ASP A 11 -14.79 -15.14 -12.89
CA ASP A 11 -13.99 -13.92 -13.00
C ASP A 11 -12.80 -14.17 -13.93
N MET A 12 -12.78 -13.56 -15.09
CA MET A 12 -11.70 -13.78 -16.07
C MET A 12 -10.40 -13.03 -15.71
N PHE A 13 -10.50 -11.85 -15.10
CA PHE A 13 -9.35 -10.99 -14.80
C PHE A 13 -9.48 -10.41 -13.40
N LYS A 14 -8.99 -11.14 -12.40
CA LYS A 14 -8.93 -10.63 -11.03
C LYS A 14 -7.59 -9.94 -10.78
N ILE A 15 -7.66 -8.72 -10.26
CA ILE A 15 -6.50 -8.04 -9.70
C ILE A 15 -6.62 -8.15 -8.18
N PRO A 16 -5.77 -8.94 -7.52
CA PRO A 16 -5.86 -9.10 -6.09
C PRO A 16 -5.40 -7.86 -5.35
N LEU A 17 -6.18 -7.43 -4.37
CA LEU A 17 -5.78 -6.55 -3.29
C LEU A 17 -6.01 -7.34 -2.01
N ILE A 18 -4.96 -7.50 -1.19
CA ILE A 18 -5.04 -8.23 0.08
C ILE A 18 -4.91 -7.21 1.20
N HIS A 19 -5.94 -7.16 2.07
CA HIS A 19 -5.95 -6.33 3.27
C HIS A 19 -5.65 -7.19 4.50
N ILE A 20 -4.66 -6.77 5.30
CA ILE A 20 -4.24 -7.44 6.54
C ILE A 20 -4.16 -6.37 7.64
N SER A 21 -4.75 -6.64 8.80
CA SER A 21 -4.56 -5.79 9.99
C SER A 21 -3.24 -6.13 10.67
N ALA A 22 -2.46 -5.12 11.04
CA ALA A 22 -1.20 -5.31 11.74
C ALA A 22 -1.44 -5.89 13.15
N SER A 23 -0.72 -6.95 13.49
CA SER A 23 -0.66 -7.49 14.86
C SER A 23 0.23 -6.59 15.73
N ASN A 24 -0.01 -6.56 17.04
CA ASN A 24 0.77 -5.78 18.01
C ASN A 24 0.99 -4.32 17.56
N TRP A 25 -0.10 -3.70 17.08
CA TRP A 25 -0.01 -2.42 16.39
C TRP A 25 0.57 -1.30 17.25
N VAL A 26 0.26 -1.24 18.52
CA VAL A 26 0.74 -0.18 19.42
C VAL A 26 2.28 -0.12 19.43
N GLU A 27 2.94 -1.25 19.59
CA GLU A 27 4.40 -1.35 19.61
C GLU A 27 5.00 -1.03 18.22
N LYS A 28 4.37 -1.56 17.16
CA LYS A 28 4.79 -1.30 15.79
C LYS A 28 4.68 0.18 15.46
N LYS A 29 3.57 0.82 15.81
CA LYS A 29 3.36 2.26 15.60
C LYS A 29 4.40 3.10 16.31
N GLN A 30 4.68 2.80 17.57
CA GLN A 30 5.69 3.53 18.36
C GLN A 30 7.07 3.42 17.72
N PHE A 31 7.45 2.22 17.27
CA PHE A 31 8.72 1.99 16.59
C PHE A 31 8.80 2.76 15.25
N LEU A 32 7.77 2.64 14.41
CA LEU A 32 7.71 3.32 13.10
C LEU A 32 7.74 4.84 13.24
N THR A 33 6.98 5.39 14.20
CA THR A 33 6.97 6.82 14.49
C THR A 33 8.35 7.32 14.90
N THR A 34 9.07 6.54 15.73
CA THR A 34 10.45 6.87 16.14
C THR A 34 11.39 6.84 14.93
N MET A 35 11.28 5.83 14.08
CA MET A 35 12.10 5.72 12.87
C MET A 35 11.81 6.87 11.88
N MET A 36 10.54 7.22 11.69
CA MET A 36 10.15 8.31 10.81
C MET A 36 10.72 9.65 11.27
N LYS A 37 10.68 9.93 12.58
CA LYS A 37 11.25 11.16 13.16
C LYS A 37 12.77 11.24 13.04
N ALA A 38 13.46 10.11 12.94
CA ALA A 38 14.92 10.05 12.80
C ALA A 38 15.40 10.22 11.34
N GLN A 39 14.49 10.29 10.38
CA GLN A 39 14.81 10.45 8.96
C GLN A 39 14.49 11.86 8.48
N GLU A 40 15.32 12.35 7.56
CA GLU A 40 15.02 13.57 6.84
C GLU A 40 13.91 13.28 5.81
N ILE A 41 12.75 13.90 6.01
CA ILE A 41 11.62 13.79 5.09
C ILE A 41 11.64 15.03 4.22
N LYS A 42 11.90 14.86 2.91
CA LYS A 42 11.87 15.99 1.98
C LYS A 42 10.48 16.27 1.48
N GLU A 43 10.20 17.54 1.39
CA GLU A 43 8.99 18.08 0.83
C GLU A 43 9.16 18.25 -0.68
N SER A 44 8.32 17.58 -1.46
CA SER A 44 8.04 17.93 -2.84
C SER A 44 6.80 18.82 -2.88
N GLU A 45 6.45 19.31 -4.07
CA GLU A 45 5.32 20.23 -4.28
C GLU A 45 4.00 19.70 -3.71
N HIS A 46 3.83 18.37 -3.64
CA HIS A 46 2.57 17.73 -3.33
C HIS A 46 2.64 16.67 -2.21
N ILE A 47 3.83 16.30 -1.74
CA ILE A 47 4.00 15.24 -0.75
C ILE A 47 5.32 15.34 0.00
N LYS A 48 5.35 14.87 1.25
CA LYS A 48 6.57 14.67 2.02
C LYS A 48 6.94 13.18 2.01
N THR A 49 8.17 12.85 1.61
CA THR A 49 8.58 11.44 1.49
C THR A 49 10.09 11.25 1.70
N THR A 50 10.46 10.07 2.15
CA THR A 50 11.86 9.63 2.21
C THR A 50 12.27 8.83 0.95
N TYR A 51 11.38 8.67 -0.04
CA TYR A 51 11.61 7.80 -1.20
C TYR A 51 12.81 8.22 -2.06
N TYR A 52 12.94 9.53 -2.34
CA TYR A 52 13.91 10.05 -3.33
C TYR A 52 15.33 10.21 -2.80
N GLU A 53 15.56 10.13 -1.50
CA GLU A 53 16.82 10.55 -0.88
C GLU A 53 17.46 9.53 0.04
N GLN A 54 17.01 8.31 -0.06
CA GLN A 54 17.62 7.26 0.74
C GLN A 54 19.01 6.96 0.19
N ALA A 55 20.04 7.36 0.95
CA ALA A 55 21.34 6.75 0.76
C ALA A 55 21.18 5.23 0.77
N PRO A 56 21.90 4.46 -0.07
CA PRO A 56 21.71 3.00 -0.19
C PRO A 56 21.73 2.27 1.16
N GLU A 57 22.56 2.72 2.09
CA GLU A 57 22.66 2.14 3.44
C GLU A 57 21.43 2.41 4.30
N SER A 58 20.85 3.62 4.23
CA SER A 58 19.64 3.99 4.98
C SER A 58 18.42 3.26 4.46
N SER A 59 18.33 3.12 3.14
CA SER A 59 17.26 2.36 2.47
C SER A 59 17.30 0.88 2.85
N GLN A 60 18.47 0.25 2.80
CA GLN A 60 18.65 -1.14 3.22
C GLN A 60 18.33 -1.35 4.70
N TYR A 61 18.71 -0.38 5.54
CA TYR A 61 18.40 -0.47 6.98
C TYR A 61 16.90 -0.46 7.22
N LEU A 62 16.16 0.52 6.63
CA LEU A 62 14.71 0.59 6.78
C LEU A 62 14.03 -0.68 6.24
N SER A 63 14.41 -1.14 5.05
CA SER A 63 13.84 -2.34 4.43
C SER A 63 14.02 -3.59 5.30
N LYS A 64 15.21 -3.79 5.89
CA LYS A 64 15.47 -4.89 6.83
C LYS A 64 14.61 -4.77 8.10
N ARG A 65 14.43 -3.55 8.62
CA ARG A 65 13.58 -3.32 9.79
C ARG A 65 12.11 -3.60 9.50
N ILE A 66 11.60 -3.14 8.35
CA ILE A 66 10.24 -3.41 7.90
C ILE A 66 10.03 -4.92 7.71
N ALA A 67 10.94 -5.63 7.04
CA ALA A 67 10.86 -7.07 6.87
C ALA A 67 10.79 -7.83 8.21
N THR A 68 11.54 -7.39 9.22
CA THR A 68 11.52 -8.00 10.56
C THR A 68 10.24 -7.64 11.31
N LEU A 69 9.83 -6.37 11.29
CA LEU A 69 8.70 -5.85 12.04
C LEU A 69 7.36 -6.43 11.55
N PHE A 70 7.23 -6.63 10.24
CA PHE A 70 6.02 -7.15 9.59
C PHE A 70 6.14 -8.60 9.13
N LYS A 71 7.06 -9.36 9.73
CA LYS A 71 7.29 -10.78 9.37
C LYS A 71 6.00 -11.61 9.36
N ASP A 72 5.15 -11.40 10.37
CA ASP A 72 3.92 -12.18 10.53
C ASP A 72 2.87 -11.77 9.48
N GLU A 73 2.77 -10.48 9.16
CA GLU A 73 1.87 -9.98 8.13
C GLU A 73 2.31 -10.40 6.73
N ILE A 74 3.61 -10.36 6.45
CA ILE A 74 4.19 -10.88 5.20
C ILE A 74 3.99 -12.39 5.11
N GLY A 75 4.09 -13.12 6.22
CA GLY A 75 3.78 -14.55 6.30
C GLY A 75 2.34 -14.84 5.93
N ARG A 76 1.37 -14.13 6.53
CA ARG A 76 -0.06 -14.25 6.18
C ARG A 76 -0.34 -13.88 4.71
N TYR A 77 0.31 -12.83 4.19
CA TYR A 77 0.21 -12.47 2.78
C TYR A 77 0.65 -13.63 1.87
N LYS A 78 1.79 -14.27 2.18
CA LYS A 78 2.28 -15.46 1.45
C LYS A 78 1.27 -16.60 1.45
N GLU A 79 0.70 -16.91 2.61
CA GLU A 79 -0.33 -17.97 2.74
C GLU A 79 -1.56 -17.69 1.89
N ILE A 80 -2.09 -16.46 1.95
CA ILE A 80 -3.29 -16.06 1.19
C ILE A 80 -3.01 -16.05 -0.32
N SER A 81 -1.84 -15.59 -0.74
CA SER A 81 -1.47 -15.45 -2.16
C SER A 81 -0.89 -16.73 -2.78
N GLY A 82 -0.56 -17.73 -1.97
CA GLY A 82 0.06 -18.98 -2.44
C GLY A 82 1.52 -18.83 -2.91
N LEU A 83 2.20 -17.73 -2.51
CA LEU A 83 3.58 -17.47 -2.89
C LEU A 83 4.57 -18.20 -1.99
N SER A 84 5.69 -18.63 -2.55
CA SER A 84 6.75 -19.33 -1.80
C SER A 84 7.71 -18.38 -1.11
N GLU A 85 8.05 -17.26 -1.74
CA GLU A 85 9.03 -16.30 -1.24
C GLU A 85 8.53 -14.85 -1.39
N CYS A 86 8.84 -14.02 -0.39
CA CYS A 86 8.63 -12.58 -0.41
C CYS A 86 9.85 -11.89 0.22
N GLN A 87 10.44 -10.96 -0.52
CA GLN A 87 11.56 -10.15 -0.07
C GLN A 87 11.18 -8.67 -0.10
N VAL A 88 11.43 -7.95 0.98
CA VAL A 88 11.30 -6.49 1.03
C VAL A 88 12.54 -5.87 0.39
N ASP A 89 12.35 -5.13 -0.71
CA ASP A 89 13.44 -4.54 -1.48
C ASP A 89 13.71 -3.09 -1.06
N LEU A 90 12.65 -2.28 -1.00
CA LEU A 90 12.71 -0.86 -0.69
C LEU A 90 11.55 -0.49 0.22
N ALA A 91 11.82 0.28 1.28
CA ALA A 91 10.81 0.83 2.17
C ALA A 91 11.02 2.34 2.36
N TRP A 92 9.91 3.08 2.54
CA TRP A 92 9.95 4.53 2.74
C TRP A 92 8.77 5.00 3.58
N PHE A 93 8.90 6.18 4.18
CA PHE A 93 7.82 6.91 4.83
C PHE A 93 7.24 7.97 3.90
N GLN A 94 5.97 8.28 4.13
CA GLN A 94 5.25 9.30 3.40
C GLN A 94 4.29 10.04 4.33
N GLN A 95 4.21 11.36 4.17
CA GLN A 95 3.31 12.23 4.91
C GLN A 95 2.60 13.18 3.95
N GLN A 96 1.31 13.34 4.17
CA GLN A 96 0.47 14.32 3.48
C GLN A 96 -0.10 15.28 4.52
N ASP A 97 0.39 16.49 4.51
CA ASP A 97 -0.21 17.60 5.26
C ASP A 97 -1.44 18.14 4.54
N GLN A 98 -2.08 19.13 5.07
CA GLN A 98 -3.27 19.73 4.48
C GLN A 98 -3.03 20.15 3.02
N ASN A 99 -3.95 19.75 2.14
CA ASN A 99 -3.96 19.94 0.68
C ASN A 99 -2.87 19.14 -0.09
N MET A 100 -2.00 18.41 0.59
CA MET A 100 -1.05 17.51 -0.07
C MET A 100 -1.76 16.26 -0.60
N PHE A 101 -1.25 15.72 -1.71
CA PHE A 101 -1.74 14.51 -2.38
C PHE A 101 -0.58 13.77 -3.03
N HIS A 102 -0.82 12.57 -3.51
CA HIS A 102 0.14 11.86 -4.34
C HIS A 102 -0.47 11.61 -5.71
N GLU A 103 0.23 12.07 -6.73
CA GLU A 103 -0.19 11.93 -8.12
C GLU A 103 -0.38 10.48 -8.54
N ILE A 104 -1.01 10.26 -9.70
CA ILE A 104 -1.15 8.93 -10.30
C ILE A 104 0.24 8.40 -10.64
N HIS A 105 0.58 7.24 -10.05
CA HIS A 105 1.87 6.58 -10.25
C HIS A 105 1.73 5.07 -10.08
N ASN A 106 2.80 4.36 -10.39
CA ASN A 106 2.98 2.94 -10.10
C ASN A 106 4.44 2.65 -9.75
N HIS A 107 4.74 1.41 -9.41
CA HIS A 107 6.08 0.97 -9.06
C HIS A 107 6.52 -0.20 -9.95
N GLY A 108 7.80 -0.25 -10.32
CA GLY A 108 8.41 -1.37 -11.06
C GLY A 108 8.65 -2.61 -10.18
N ALA A 109 7.84 -2.82 -9.15
CA ALA A 109 7.95 -3.95 -8.23
C ALA A 109 6.87 -5.00 -8.52
N ASN A 110 7.07 -6.24 -8.05
CA ASN A 110 6.01 -7.24 -8.17
C ASN A 110 4.81 -6.85 -7.30
N ILE A 111 5.08 -6.54 -6.04
CA ILE A 111 4.07 -6.13 -5.05
C ILE A 111 4.51 -4.81 -4.40
N SER A 112 3.58 -3.89 -4.29
CA SER A 112 3.68 -2.71 -3.45
C SER A 112 2.76 -2.83 -2.26
N VAL A 113 3.18 -2.25 -1.14
CA VAL A 113 2.48 -2.34 0.14
C VAL A 113 2.33 -0.96 0.76
N VAL A 114 1.17 -0.67 1.31
CA VAL A 114 0.88 0.53 2.10
C VAL A 114 0.39 0.12 3.47
N CYS A 115 1.09 0.56 4.51
CA CYS A 115 0.66 0.46 5.90
C CYS A 115 0.28 1.83 6.43
N TYR A 116 -0.93 1.98 6.92
CA TYR A 116 -1.49 3.24 7.41
C TYR A 116 -1.01 3.51 8.83
N LEU A 117 -0.07 4.46 9.00
CA LEU A 117 0.64 4.74 10.26
C LEU A 117 -0.10 5.72 11.16
N ASP A 118 -0.43 6.92 10.64
CA ASP A 118 -1.33 7.89 11.27
C ASP A 118 -2.48 8.11 10.29
N TYR A 119 -3.63 7.52 10.59
CA TYR A 119 -4.79 7.51 9.70
C TYR A 119 -6.08 7.51 10.51
N ASP A 120 -6.95 8.47 10.19
CA ASP A 120 -8.29 8.59 10.74
C ASP A 120 -9.31 8.50 9.59
N PRO A 121 -10.15 7.45 9.52
CA PRO A 121 -11.11 7.28 8.44
C PRO A 121 -12.19 8.36 8.35
N GLU A 122 -12.40 9.15 9.41
CA GLU A 122 -13.38 10.23 9.43
C GLU A 122 -12.89 11.47 8.63
N VAL A 123 -11.57 11.63 8.49
CA VAL A 123 -10.97 12.83 7.88
C VAL A 123 -10.02 12.53 6.73
N HIS A 124 -9.48 11.31 6.65
CA HIS A 124 -8.56 10.89 5.60
C HIS A 124 -9.22 9.97 4.59
N THR A 125 -8.71 9.98 3.37
CA THR A 125 -9.07 8.99 2.34
C THR A 125 -7.94 7.97 2.17
N PRO A 126 -8.28 6.70 1.87
CA PRO A 126 -7.25 5.68 1.60
C PRO A 126 -6.61 5.90 0.22
N THR A 127 -5.68 5.03 -0.14
CA THR A 127 -5.12 4.94 -1.48
C THR A 127 -6.18 4.48 -2.47
N HIS A 128 -6.31 5.17 -3.59
CA HIS A 128 -7.23 4.87 -4.68
C HIS A 128 -6.49 4.16 -5.81
N PHE A 129 -7.17 3.26 -6.49
CA PHE A 129 -6.63 2.47 -7.59
C PHE A 129 -7.38 2.72 -8.88
N ILE A 130 -6.67 2.66 -9.99
CA ILE A 130 -7.22 2.76 -11.34
C ILE A 130 -7.16 1.37 -11.97
N SER A 131 -8.30 0.88 -12.45
CA SER A 131 -8.34 -0.39 -13.18
C SER A 131 -7.47 -0.30 -14.43
N PRO A 132 -6.60 -1.29 -14.71
CA PRO A 132 -5.86 -1.36 -15.96
C PRO A 132 -6.76 -1.72 -17.16
N TYR A 133 -8.01 -2.08 -16.89
CA TYR A 133 -9.00 -2.44 -17.90
C TYR A 133 -10.14 -1.43 -17.88
N ASN A 134 -10.62 -1.08 -19.07
CA ASN A 134 -11.88 -0.36 -19.19
C ASN A 134 -13.05 -1.29 -18.88
N ASN A 135 -14.12 -0.74 -18.34
CA ASN A 135 -15.38 -1.46 -18.20
C ASN A 135 -15.91 -1.83 -19.59
N LEU A 136 -15.90 -3.10 -19.93
CA LEU A 136 -16.27 -3.59 -21.26
C LEU A 136 -17.76 -3.46 -21.56
N LEU A 137 -18.62 -3.34 -20.54
CA LEU A 137 -20.07 -3.22 -20.72
C LEU A 137 -20.54 -1.76 -20.77
N ARG A 138 -19.90 -0.89 -19.99
CA ARG A 138 -20.32 0.52 -19.84
C ARG A 138 -19.36 1.50 -20.52
N GLY A 139 -18.16 1.03 -20.89
CA GLY A 139 -17.05 1.88 -21.31
C GLY A 139 -16.45 2.66 -20.12
N GLY A 140 -15.30 3.29 -20.38
CA GLY A 140 -14.65 4.15 -19.41
C GLY A 140 -13.77 3.42 -18.39
N THR A 141 -12.99 4.21 -17.66
CA THR A 141 -12.06 3.76 -16.63
C THR A 141 -12.81 3.50 -15.33
N GLU A 142 -12.47 2.40 -14.64
CA GLU A 142 -12.98 2.08 -13.31
C GLU A 142 -11.96 2.47 -12.24
N TYR A 143 -12.49 2.92 -11.10
CA TYR A 143 -11.71 3.28 -9.92
C TYR A 143 -12.13 2.38 -8.76
N PHE A 144 -11.17 2.02 -7.93
CA PHE A 144 -11.40 1.22 -6.75
C PHE A 144 -10.82 1.90 -5.51
N THR A 145 -11.60 1.95 -4.45
CA THR A 145 -11.19 2.45 -3.14
C THR A 145 -11.36 1.32 -2.13
N PRO A 146 -10.29 0.87 -1.47
CA PRO A 146 -10.40 -0.19 -0.48
C PRO A 146 -11.34 0.22 0.66
N PRO A 147 -12.32 -0.62 1.02
CA PRO A 147 -13.20 -0.37 2.16
C PRO A 147 -12.48 -0.62 3.49
N GLU A 148 -13.05 -0.09 4.57
CA GLU A 148 -12.71 -0.42 5.97
C GLU A 148 -11.23 -0.21 6.33
N ILE A 149 -10.56 0.76 5.68
CA ILE A 149 -9.21 1.13 6.03
C ILE A 149 -9.21 1.94 7.32
N VAL A 150 -8.41 1.48 8.27
CA VAL A 150 -8.15 2.13 9.55
C VAL A 150 -6.64 2.20 9.80
N GLU A 151 -6.25 2.89 10.85
CA GLU A 151 -4.86 2.88 11.32
C GLU A 151 -4.41 1.44 11.64
N GLY A 152 -3.21 1.06 11.17
CA GLY A 152 -2.70 -0.31 11.26
C GLY A 152 -3.20 -1.24 10.14
N SER A 153 -4.05 -0.78 9.23
CA SER A 153 -4.35 -1.52 7.99
C SER A 153 -3.13 -1.59 7.09
N ILE A 154 -2.93 -2.76 6.47
CA ILE A 154 -1.88 -3.01 5.49
C ILE A 154 -2.53 -3.54 4.23
N ILE A 155 -2.31 -2.89 3.10
CA ILE A 155 -2.79 -3.33 1.80
C ILE A 155 -1.63 -3.76 0.91
N PHE A 156 -1.75 -4.93 0.31
CA PHE A 156 -0.81 -5.51 -0.65
C PHE A 156 -1.46 -5.53 -2.02
N PHE A 157 -0.78 -5.03 -3.03
CA PHE A 157 -1.31 -4.94 -4.40
C PHE A 157 -0.19 -5.05 -5.44
N PRO A 158 -0.50 -5.42 -6.70
CA PRO A 158 0.49 -5.45 -7.77
C PRO A 158 1.15 -4.07 -7.97
N GLY A 159 2.48 -4.00 -7.92
CA GLY A 159 3.22 -2.74 -7.98
C GLY A 159 2.96 -1.92 -9.23
N MET A 160 2.70 -2.59 -10.37
CA MET A 160 2.38 -1.94 -11.65
C MET A 160 0.98 -1.31 -11.71
N LEU A 161 0.14 -1.53 -10.69
CA LEU A 161 -1.21 -0.97 -10.65
C LEU A 161 -1.16 0.53 -10.38
N ASN A 162 -1.72 1.33 -11.28
CA ASN A 162 -1.81 2.78 -11.11
C ASN A 162 -2.65 3.11 -9.88
N HIS A 163 -2.08 3.95 -9.02
CA HIS A 163 -2.74 4.38 -7.79
C HIS A 163 -2.38 5.83 -7.45
N TYR A 164 -3.17 6.42 -6.57
CA TYR A 164 -3.02 7.81 -6.17
C TYR A 164 -3.69 8.07 -4.82
N THR A 165 -3.49 9.25 -4.27
CA THR A 165 -4.25 9.72 -3.11
C THR A 165 -4.92 11.05 -3.42
N LEU A 166 -6.11 11.25 -2.88
CA LEU A 166 -6.79 12.55 -2.93
C LEU A 166 -6.08 13.55 -1.99
N PRO A 167 -6.26 14.86 -2.21
CA PRO A 167 -5.76 15.87 -1.30
C PRO A 167 -6.28 15.64 0.13
N ASN A 168 -5.38 15.64 1.11
CA ASN A 168 -5.76 15.65 2.51
C ASN A 168 -6.47 16.96 2.84
N ARG A 169 -7.76 16.90 3.13
CA ARG A 169 -8.56 18.11 3.44
C ARG A 169 -8.53 18.49 4.92
N SER A 170 -7.94 17.64 5.76
CA SER A 170 -7.79 17.86 7.20
C SER A 170 -6.48 18.59 7.51
N ASP A 171 -6.42 19.27 8.63
CA ASP A 171 -5.20 19.77 9.26
C ASP A 171 -4.40 18.66 10.00
N ILE A 172 -4.99 17.47 10.15
CA ILE A 172 -4.34 16.28 10.71
C ILE A 172 -3.51 15.62 9.59
N PRO A 173 -2.17 15.46 9.76
CA PRO A 173 -1.35 14.82 8.75
C PRO A 173 -1.69 13.34 8.59
N ARG A 174 -1.87 12.88 7.34
CA ARG A 174 -1.97 11.47 6.98
C ARG A 174 -0.58 10.90 6.79
N LYS A 175 -0.22 9.81 7.50
CA LYS A 175 1.10 9.18 7.38
C LYS A 175 0.98 7.71 7.05
N ILE A 176 1.89 7.24 6.22
CA ILE A 176 2.04 5.83 5.87
C ILE A 176 3.51 5.41 5.91
N VAL A 177 3.73 4.12 6.06
CA VAL A 177 4.96 3.47 5.64
C VAL A 177 4.64 2.55 4.48
N SER A 178 5.42 2.64 3.41
CA SER A 178 5.27 1.83 2.22
C SER A 178 6.51 1.02 1.95
N TRP A 179 6.35 -0.11 1.28
CA TRP A 179 7.48 -0.89 0.78
C TRP A 179 7.13 -1.66 -0.48
N ASN A 180 8.17 -1.97 -1.24
CA ASN A 180 8.09 -2.84 -2.40
C ASN A 180 8.65 -4.21 -2.08
N MET A 181 8.10 -5.24 -2.73
CA MET A 181 8.56 -6.62 -2.58
C MET A 181 8.78 -7.29 -3.94
N THR A 182 9.84 -8.07 -4.00
CA THR A 182 10.01 -9.14 -4.97
C THR A 182 9.37 -10.41 -4.42
N VAL A 183 8.65 -11.15 -5.27
CA VAL A 183 7.95 -12.39 -4.91
C VAL A 183 8.25 -13.50 -5.91
N ARG A 184 8.18 -14.76 -5.42
CA ARG A 184 8.34 -15.99 -6.22
C ARG A 184 7.35 -17.05 -5.78
#